data_8dde99a4dc90d202bfec9e9a8ae92e9f
#
_entry.id   8dde99a4dc90d202bfec9e9a8ae92e9f
#
_cell.length_a   1.000
_cell.length_b   1.000
_cell.length_c   1.000
_cell.angle_alpha   90.00
_cell.angle_beta   90.00
_cell.angle_gamma   90.00
#
_symmetry.space_group_name_H-M   'P 1'
#
loop_
_entity.id
_entity.type
_entity.pdbx_description
1 polymer ?
#
loop_
_entity_poly.entity_id
_entity_poly.type
_entity_poly.pdbx_seq_one_letter_code
_entity_poly.pdbx_strand_id
1 'polypeptide(L)'
;LKNALHTLIYTHNEVSSYEALPDYFRKTDVYPPGNSRYGQWWDMYSDIPLRSTSFSGLNREHSLPKSWWGGSTTTPAYVDLYHLYPSEKDANMAKSNFPLGEVSTPSFNNSITKVGFPVSGQGGGAQKVFEPADEYKGDFARTYFYMATCYQNLHWTEKYTYMLSNNTFPTLNA
;
A
#
# COMPACT_ATOMS: atom_id res chain seq x y z
N LEU A 1 6.08 -7.68 -22.67
CA LEU A 1 6.86 -7.26 -21.51
C LEU A 1 6.18 -7.68 -20.20
N LYS A 2 4.91 -7.33 -19.95
CA LYS A 2 4.19 -7.64 -18.69
C LYS A 2 4.18 -9.13 -18.36
N ASN A 3 3.86 -10.01 -19.32
CA ASN A 3 3.84 -11.46 -19.11
C ASN A 3 5.23 -12.03 -18.79
N ALA A 4 6.29 -11.51 -19.42
CA ALA A 4 7.66 -11.92 -19.10
C ALA A 4 8.06 -11.50 -17.68
N LEU A 5 7.68 -10.28 -17.26
CA LEU A 5 7.88 -9.81 -15.89
C LEU A 5 7.07 -10.65 -14.90
N HIS A 6 5.81 -10.96 -15.19
CA HIS A 6 4.99 -11.83 -14.36
C HIS A 6 5.67 -13.18 -14.12
N THR A 7 6.17 -13.84 -15.17
CA THR A 7 6.87 -15.13 -15.04
C THR A 7 8.07 -15.06 -14.10
N LEU A 8 8.77 -13.91 -14.08
CA LEU A 8 9.94 -13.73 -13.23
C LEU A 8 9.58 -13.45 -11.75
N ILE A 9 8.49 -12.73 -11.49
CA ILE A 9 8.17 -12.26 -10.12
C ILE A 9 7.07 -13.05 -9.43
N TYR A 10 6.30 -13.86 -10.17
CA TYR A 10 5.18 -14.60 -9.59
C TYR A 10 5.62 -15.67 -8.57
N THR A 11 6.79 -16.26 -8.76
CA THR A 11 7.35 -17.25 -7.83
C THR A 11 8.21 -16.54 -6.80
N HIS A 12 7.74 -16.39 -5.59
CA HIS A 12 8.45 -15.82 -4.46
C HIS A 12 8.05 -16.51 -3.16
N ASN A 13 8.82 -16.29 -2.11
CA ASN A 13 8.49 -16.84 -0.79
C ASN A 13 7.31 -16.10 -0.18
N GLU A 14 6.32 -16.87 0.26
CA GLU A 14 5.15 -16.34 0.94
C GLU A 14 5.37 -16.24 2.45
N VAL A 15 4.78 -15.25 3.08
CA VAL A 15 4.68 -15.17 4.54
C VAL A 15 3.71 -16.24 5.04
N SER A 16 4.05 -16.89 6.15
CA SER A 16 3.28 -18.04 6.66
C SER A 16 1.84 -17.71 7.07
N SER A 17 1.59 -16.50 7.56
CA SER A 17 0.24 -16.03 7.91
C SER A 17 0.19 -14.51 8.06
N TYR A 18 -1.03 -13.96 8.05
CA TYR A 18 -1.26 -12.53 8.30
C TYR A 18 -0.83 -12.10 9.71
N GLU A 19 -0.99 -12.99 10.70
CA GLU A 19 -0.58 -12.74 12.09
C GLU A 19 0.93 -12.64 12.24
N ALA A 20 1.69 -13.36 11.41
CA ALA A 20 3.15 -13.36 11.42
C ALA A 20 3.77 -12.09 10.80
N LEU A 21 3.01 -11.28 10.07
CA LEU A 21 3.51 -10.08 9.38
C LEU A 21 4.35 -9.15 10.25
N PRO A 22 3.99 -8.84 11.52
CA PRO A 22 4.82 -7.97 12.36
C PRO A 22 6.24 -8.49 12.59
N ASP A 23 6.44 -9.82 12.59
CA ASP A 23 7.78 -10.41 12.75
C ASP A 23 8.64 -10.26 11.49
N TYR A 24 7.99 -10.23 10.33
CA TYR A 24 8.67 -9.91 9.07
C TYR A 24 8.97 -8.41 8.98
N PHE A 25 8.01 -7.54 9.32
CA PHE A 25 8.23 -6.09 9.34
C PHE A 25 9.37 -5.66 10.27
N ARG A 26 9.61 -6.39 11.37
CA ARG A 26 10.79 -6.14 12.23
C ARG A 26 12.11 -6.33 11.51
N LYS A 27 12.14 -7.10 10.42
CA LYS A 27 13.35 -7.36 9.63
C LYS A 27 13.49 -6.40 8.46
N THR A 28 12.39 -5.87 7.95
CA THR A 28 12.34 -5.06 6.71
C THR A 28 12.05 -3.59 6.97
N ASP A 29 11.23 -3.28 7.99
CA ASP A 29 10.64 -1.96 8.19
C ASP A 29 11.00 -1.35 9.56
N VAL A 30 12.24 -1.51 9.97
CA VAL A 30 12.81 -0.90 11.19
C VAL A 30 14.07 -0.14 10.83
N TYR A 31 14.22 1.07 11.33
CA TYR A 31 15.43 1.86 11.13
C TYR A 31 16.65 1.11 11.67
N PRO A 32 17.68 0.90 10.82
CA PRO A 32 18.85 0.08 11.17
C PRO A 32 19.80 0.78 12.16
N PRO A 33 20.75 0.03 12.75
CA PRO A 33 21.82 0.62 13.55
C PRO A 33 22.56 1.73 12.79
N GLY A 34 22.90 2.82 13.49
CA GLY A 34 23.55 3.99 12.89
C GLY A 34 22.58 5.06 12.39
N ASN A 35 21.29 4.76 12.25
CA ASN A 35 20.28 5.75 11.98
C ASN A 35 19.86 6.44 13.28
N SER A 36 19.59 7.76 13.25
CA SER A 36 19.10 8.52 14.42
C SER A 36 17.78 8.01 14.99
N ARG A 37 16.99 7.32 14.19
CA ARG A 37 15.71 6.68 14.55
C ARG A 37 15.85 5.18 14.84
N TYR A 38 17.05 4.69 15.07
CA TYR A 38 17.31 3.26 15.32
C TYR A 38 16.33 2.63 16.30
N GLY A 39 15.79 1.47 15.91
CA GLY A 39 14.81 0.70 16.68
C GLY A 39 13.40 1.26 16.68
N GLN A 40 13.12 2.25 15.84
CA GLN A 40 11.75 2.69 15.54
C GLN A 40 11.27 2.01 14.25
N TRP A 41 9.94 1.89 14.13
CA TRP A 41 9.33 1.47 12.89
C TRP A 41 9.58 2.49 11.78
N TRP A 42 9.90 2.01 10.59
CA TRP A 42 9.87 2.80 9.37
C TRP A 42 8.45 2.75 8.82
N ASP A 43 7.76 3.86 8.89
CA ASP A 43 6.37 4.02 8.49
C ASP A 43 6.26 5.12 7.43
N MET A 44 5.80 4.76 6.23
CA MET A 44 5.61 5.71 5.12
C MET A 44 4.34 6.56 5.27
N TYR A 45 3.51 6.28 6.27
CA TYR A 45 2.21 6.94 6.45
C TYR A 45 2.24 8.01 7.54
N SER A 46 3.21 7.95 8.44
CA SER A 46 3.35 8.92 9.52
C SER A 46 4.81 9.08 9.98
N ASP A 47 5.07 10.14 10.75
CA ASP A 47 6.38 10.36 11.37
C ASP A 47 6.36 10.14 12.90
N ILE A 48 5.36 9.43 13.40
CA ILE A 48 5.23 9.12 14.83
C ILE A 48 6.31 8.10 15.23
N PRO A 49 7.14 8.40 16.25
CA PRO A 49 8.30 7.57 16.61
C PRO A 49 7.89 6.33 17.41
N LEU A 50 7.23 5.37 16.79
CA LEU A 50 6.80 4.12 17.43
C LEU A 50 7.95 3.13 17.52
N ARG A 51 8.16 2.54 18.71
CA ARG A 51 9.23 1.55 18.94
C ARG A 51 8.89 0.19 18.36
N SER A 52 9.86 -0.46 17.69
CA SER A 52 9.69 -1.77 17.06
C SER A 52 9.56 -2.94 18.03
N THR A 53 9.76 -2.71 19.33
CA THR A 53 9.50 -3.70 20.39
C THR A 53 8.01 -4.03 20.56
N SER A 54 7.12 -3.18 20.06
CA SER A 54 5.67 -3.38 20.08
C SER A 54 5.07 -3.04 18.72
N PHE A 55 4.00 -3.71 18.32
CA PHE A 55 3.18 -3.38 17.15
C PHE A 55 1.93 -2.55 17.53
N SER A 56 1.83 -2.14 18.80
CA SER A 56 0.75 -1.26 19.26
C SER A 56 0.81 0.10 18.56
N GLY A 57 -0.34 0.62 18.17
CA GLY A 57 -0.42 1.88 17.40
C GLY A 57 -0.27 1.72 15.89
N LEU A 58 0.05 0.51 15.41
CA LEU A 58 0.19 0.19 13.99
C LEU A 58 -0.87 -0.79 13.49
N ASN A 59 -1.11 -0.74 12.21
CA ASN A 59 -1.87 -1.71 11.43
C ASN A 59 -0.97 -2.36 10.37
N ARG A 60 -1.41 -3.52 9.88
CA ARG A 60 -0.84 -4.19 8.70
C ARG A 60 -1.56 -3.61 7.48
N GLU A 61 -0.95 -2.62 6.87
CA GLU A 61 -1.60 -1.91 5.77
C GLU A 61 -1.37 -2.59 4.43
N HIS A 62 -2.45 -2.87 3.73
CA HIS A 62 -2.42 -3.22 2.32
C HIS A 62 -2.34 -1.93 1.49
N SER A 63 -1.17 -1.56 1.03
CA SER A 63 -0.95 -0.34 0.24
C SER A 63 -1.87 -0.30 -0.99
N LEU A 64 -1.95 -1.40 -1.76
CA LEU A 64 -3.07 -1.63 -2.67
C LEU A 64 -4.22 -2.24 -1.87
N PRO A 65 -5.34 -1.54 -1.69
CA PRO A 65 -6.37 -1.92 -0.74
C PRO A 65 -6.99 -3.30 -1.02
N LYS A 66 -7.07 -4.13 0.02
CA LYS A 66 -7.65 -5.48 -0.06
C LYS A 66 -9.06 -5.50 -0.67
N SER A 67 -9.87 -4.50 -0.39
CA SER A 67 -11.22 -4.37 -0.94
C SER A 67 -11.25 -4.28 -2.47
N TRP A 68 -10.14 -3.88 -3.11
CA TRP A 68 -10.07 -3.75 -4.56
C TRP A 68 -10.05 -5.10 -5.30
N TRP A 69 -9.73 -6.19 -4.61
CA TRP A 69 -9.88 -7.55 -5.15
C TRP A 69 -10.94 -8.38 -4.40
N GLY A 70 -11.97 -7.71 -3.87
CA GLY A 70 -13.10 -8.37 -3.21
C GLY A 70 -12.84 -8.82 -1.78
N GLY A 71 -11.70 -8.46 -1.19
CA GLY A 71 -11.38 -8.75 0.21
C GLY A 71 -10.96 -10.18 0.50
N SER A 72 -10.73 -11.02 -0.52
CA SER A 72 -10.30 -12.40 -0.33
C SER A 72 -9.01 -12.50 0.49
N THR A 73 -9.00 -13.39 1.47
CA THR A 73 -7.86 -13.71 2.34
C THR A 73 -7.17 -15.01 1.95
N THR A 74 -7.64 -15.68 0.89
CA THR A 74 -7.10 -16.96 0.42
C THR A 74 -6.13 -16.79 -0.77
N THR A 75 -5.96 -15.57 -1.25
CA THR A 75 -4.99 -15.26 -2.29
C THR A 75 -3.62 -14.95 -1.69
N PRO A 76 -2.49 -15.33 -2.32
CA PRO A 76 -1.15 -14.94 -1.87
C PRO A 76 -0.98 -13.42 -1.69
N ALA A 77 -1.67 -12.61 -2.51
CA ALA A 77 -1.70 -11.15 -2.35
C ALA A 77 -2.06 -10.67 -0.93
N TYR A 78 -2.81 -11.47 -0.16
CA TYR A 78 -3.23 -11.10 1.19
C TYR A 78 -2.09 -10.99 2.20
N VAL A 79 -0.99 -11.72 1.97
CA VAL A 79 0.17 -11.77 2.88
C VAL A 79 1.48 -11.41 2.19
N ASP A 80 1.42 -10.76 1.03
CA ASP A 80 2.61 -10.40 0.26
C ASP A 80 3.27 -9.13 0.81
N LEU A 81 4.52 -9.26 1.28
CA LEU A 81 5.31 -8.16 1.85
C LEU A 81 5.64 -7.04 0.87
N TYR A 82 5.56 -7.27 -0.46
CA TYR A 82 5.85 -6.23 -1.45
C TYR A 82 4.80 -5.12 -1.52
N HIS A 83 3.65 -5.31 -0.85
CA HIS A 83 2.64 -4.25 -0.74
C HIS A 83 2.04 -4.11 0.66
N LEU A 84 2.57 -4.84 1.63
CA LEU A 84 2.16 -4.77 3.03
C LEU A 84 3.21 -4.02 3.84
N TYR A 85 2.75 -3.02 4.59
CA TYR A 85 3.61 -2.16 5.40
C TYR A 85 3.04 -1.97 6.81
N PRO A 86 3.91 -1.75 7.83
CA PRO A 86 3.43 -1.18 9.07
C PRO A 86 2.93 0.24 8.81
N SER A 87 1.75 0.58 9.28
CA SER A 87 1.17 1.90 9.14
C SER A 87 0.55 2.37 10.44
N GLU A 88 0.82 3.59 10.83
CA GLU A 88 0.14 4.22 11.97
C GLU A 88 -1.39 4.17 11.77
N LYS A 89 -2.12 3.92 12.87
CA LYS A 89 -3.55 3.57 12.83
C LYS A 89 -4.43 4.66 12.24
N ASP A 90 -4.20 5.92 12.62
CA ASP A 90 -5.07 7.02 12.18
C ASP A 90 -4.80 7.35 10.71
N ALA A 91 -3.55 7.29 10.27
CA ALA A 91 -3.18 7.44 8.87
C ALA A 91 -3.77 6.31 8.00
N ASN A 92 -3.70 5.06 8.47
CA ASN A 92 -4.32 3.92 7.81
C ASN A 92 -5.86 4.08 7.72
N MET A 93 -6.51 4.43 8.83
CA MET A 93 -7.96 4.67 8.82
C MET A 93 -8.36 5.80 7.88
N ALA A 94 -7.58 6.89 7.86
CA ALA A 94 -7.83 8.00 6.95
C ALA A 94 -7.66 7.60 5.49
N LYS A 95 -6.58 6.84 5.15
CA LYS A 95 -6.34 6.33 3.80
C LYS A 95 -7.47 5.44 3.34
N SER A 96 -8.01 4.58 4.21
CA SER A 96 -9.08 3.66 3.83
C SER A 96 -8.74 2.92 2.52
N ASN A 97 -9.63 2.93 1.55
CA ASN A 97 -9.44 2.34 0.22
C ASN A 97 -9.40 3.38 -0.91
N PHE A 98 -9.03 4.61 -0.60
CA PHE A 98 -8.91 5.66 -1.59
C PHE A 98 -7.71 5.41 -2.51
N PRO A 99 -7.85 5.75 -3.81
CA PRO A 99 -6.74 5.67 -4.76
C PRO A 99 -5.67 6.73 -4.48
N LEU A 100 -4.51 6.53 -5.08
CA LEU A 100 -3.43 7.52 -5.05
C LEU A 100 -3.83 8.77 -5.86
N GLY A 101 -3.40 9.94 -5.40
CA GLY A 101 -3.57 11.21 -6.08
C GLY A 101 -3.13 12.37 -5.21
N GLU A 102 -2.89 13.51 -5.81
CA GLU A 102 -2.58 14.74 -5.08
C GLU A 102 -3.85 15.37 -4.51
N VAL A 103 -3.76 15.84 -3.27
CA VAL A 103 -4.88 16.40 -2.52
C VAL A 103 -4.94 17.92 -2.68
N SER A 104 -6.05 18.43 -3.24
CA SER A 104 -6.32 19.87 -3.33
C SER A 104 -6.83 20.45 -2.01
N THR A 105 -7.72 19.71 -1.34
CA THR A 105 -8.33 20.13 -0.06
C THR A 105 -8.33 18.93 0.90
N PRO A 106 -7.47 18.95 1.90
CA PRO A 106 -7.34 17.81 2.83
C PRO A 106 -8.50 17.76 3.83
N SER A 107 -9.01 16.54 4.06
CA SER A 107 -9.85 16.19 5.21
C SER A 107 -9.05 15.50 6.32
N PHE A 108 -7.87 15.00 6.00
CA PHE A 108 -6.85 14.49 6.92
C PHE A 108 -5.47 14.96 6.45
N ASN A 109 -4.62 15.37 7.39
CA ASN A 109 -3.24 15.76 7.13
C ASN A 109 -2.43 15.60 8.42
N ASN A 110 -1.43 14.73 8.39
CA ASN A 110 -0.48 14.54 9.50
C ASN A 110 0.93 15.05 9.18
N SER A 111 1.07 15.93 8.18
CA SER A 111 2.32 16.48 7.64
C SER A 111 3.16 15.51 6.79
N ILE A 112 2.84 14.23 6.79
CA ILE A 112 3.50 13.19 5.97
C ILE A 112 2.55 12.73 4.87
N THR A 113 1.31 12.43 5.22
CA THR A 113 0.29 12.01 4.27
C THR A 113 -0.95 12.86 4.36
N LYS A 114 -1.69 12.93 3.26
CA LYS A 114 -2.96 13.64 3.20
C LYS A 114 -4.04 12.74 2.60
N VAL A 115 -5.27 12.98 3.02
CA VAL A 115 -6.47 12.42 2.38
C VAL A 115 -7.46 13.54 2.17
N GLY A 116 -8.03 13.63 0.98
CA GLY A 116 -8.99 14.70 0.68
C GLY A 116 -9.45 14.70 -0.75
N PHE A 117 -10.04 15.82 -1.17
CA PHE A 117 -10.47 15.98 -2.54
C PHE A 117 -9.27 16.01 -3.50
N PRO A 118 -9.33 15.31 -4.64
CA PRO A 118 -8.23 15.28 -5.59
C PRO A 118 -7.99 16.63 -6.27
N VAL A 119 -6.76 16.84 -6.70
CA VAL A 119 -6.47 17.82 -7.76
C VAL A 119 -7.21 17.40 -9.03
N SER A 120 -7.68 18.38 -9.81
CA SER A 120 -8.44 18.13 -11.04
C SER A 120 -7.72 17.16 -11.98
N GLY A 121 -8.43 16.14 -12.44
CA GLY A 121 -7.92 15.11 -13.34
C GLY A 121 -7.22 13.94 -12.65
N GLN A 122 -7.08 13.95 -11.33
CA GLN A 122 -6.48 12.86 -10.58
C GLN A 122 -7.51 11.95 -9.90
N GLY A 123 -7.03 10.79 -9.41
CA GLY A 123 -7.84 9.85 -8.64
C GLY A 123 -8.86 9.03 -9.44
N GLY A 124 -8.84 9.09 -10.77
CA GLY A 124 -9.70 8.27 -11.64
C GLY A 124 -11.22 8.46 -11.39
N GLY A 125 -11.65 9.64 -10.95
CA GLY A 125 -13.05 9.95 -10.62
C GLY A 125 -13.44 9.63 -9.17
N ALA A 126 -12.52 9.24 -8.32
CA ALA A 126 -12.79 9.06 -6.90
C ALA A 126 -13.09 10.40 -6.21
N GLN A 127 -14.00 10.38 -5.23
CA GLN A 127 -14.33 11.58 -4.44
C GLN A 127 -13.18 12.02 -3.53
N LYS A 128 -12.36 11.08 -3.08
CA LYS A 128 -11.17 11.34 -2.26
C LYS A 128 -10.00 10.52 -2.78
N VAL A 129 -8.81 11.04 -2.55
CA VAL A 129 -7.53 10.40 -2.84
C VAL A 129 -6.64 10.40 -1.60
N PHE A 130 -5.67 9.50 -1.61
CA PHE A 130 -4.58 9.45 -0.66
C PHE A 130 -3.31 9.98 -1.33
N GLU A 131 -2.70 10.99 -0.73
CA GLU A 131 -1.42 11.57 -1.14
C GLU A 131 -0.34 11.16 -0.15
N PRO A 132 0.61 10.28 -0.55
CA PRO A 132 1.79 10.00 0.26
C PRO A 132 2.77 11.16 0.22
N ALA A 133 3.73 11.19 1.16
CA ALA A 133 4.87 12.11 1.09
C ALA A 133 5.61 11.97 -0.25
N ASP A 134 6.17 13.07 -0.75
CA ASP A 134 6.83 13.10 -2.06
C ASP A 134 7.95 12.07 -2.18
N GLU A 135 8.71 11.85 -1.11
CA GLU A 135 9.77 10.84 -1.05
C GLU A 135 9.28 9.41 -1.26
N TYR A 136 8.02 9.10 -0.92
CA TYR A 136 7.43 7.76 -1.02
C TYR A 136 6.50 7.57 -2.22
N LYS A 137 6.20 8.60 -3.01
CA LYS A 137 5.33 8.50 -4.20
C LYS A 137 5.80 7.42 -5.17
N GLY A 138 7.13 7.34 -5.37
CA GLY A 138 7.74 6.32 -6.23
C GLY A 138 7.60 4.89 -5.67
N ASP A 139 7.68 4.72 -4.35
CA ASP A 139 7.51 3.41 -3.70
C ASP A 139 6.08 2.91 -3.84
N PHE A 140 5.10 3.77 -3.59
CA PHE A 140 3.69 3.44 -3.81
C PHE A 140 3.40 3.10 -5.28
N ALA A 141 3.93 3.88 -6.23
CA ALA A 141 3.75 3.60 -7.65
C ALA A 141 4.33 2.23 -8.04
N ARG A 142 5.56 1.91 -7.61
CA ARG A 142 6.19 0.60 -7.83
C ARG A 142 5.37 -0.54 -7.24
N THR A 143 4.84 -0.36 -6.03
CA THR A 143 3.97 -1.33 -5.36
C THR A 143 2.72 -1.64 -6.21
N TYR A 144 2.06 -0.62 -6.76
CA TYR A 144 0.88 -0.81 -7.60
C TYR A 144 1.22 -1.51 -8.91
N PHE A 145 2.33 -1.14 -9.57
CA PHE A 145 2.81 -1.86 -10.76
C PHE A 145 3.16 -3.31 -10.46
N TYR A 146 3.81 -3.56 -9.32
CA TYR A 146 4.10 -4.92 -8.87
C TYR A 146 2.83 -5.73 -8.73
N MET A 147 1.84 -5.25 -7.98
CA MET A 147 0.58 -5.95 -7.75
C MET A 147 -0.18 -6.24 -9.05
N ALA A 148 -0.27 -5.27 -9.95
CA ALA A 148 -0.92 -5.44 -11.25
C ALA A 148 -0.15 -6.40 -12.18
N THR A 149 1.13 -6.61 -11.96
CA THR A 149 1.97 -7.53 -12.76
C THR A 149 2.03 -8.92 -12.17
N CYS A 150 2.24 -9.02 -10.86
CA CYS A 150 2.37 -10.28 -10.14
C CYS A 150 1.03 -11.03 -10.08
N TYR A 151 -0.06 -10.33 -9.82
CA TYR A 151 -1.37 -10.91 -9.58
C TYR A 151 -2.33 -10.69 -10.76
N GLN A 152 -1.94 -11.14 -11.94
CA GLN A 152 -2.72 -11.01 -13.19
C GLN A 152 -4.10 -11.70 -13.14
N ASN A 153 -4.25 -12.69 -12.25
CA ASN A 153 -5.49 -13.47 -12.11
C ASN A 153 -6.46 -12.88 -11.05
N LEU A 154 -6.07 -11.84 -10.35
CA LEU A 154 -7.00 -11.16 -9.46
C LEU A 154 -8.05 -10.41 -10.27
N HIS A 155 -9.31 -10.59 -9.88
CA HIS A 155 -10.42 -9.82 -10.41
C HIS A 155 -10.62 -8.56 -9.56
N TRP A 156 -10.46 -7.41 -10.19
CA TRP A 156 -10.66 -6.13 -9.52
C TRP A 156 -12.14 -5.81 -9.38
N THR A 157 -12.57 -5.43 -8.19
CA THR A 157 -13.95 -5.08 -7.90
C THR A 157 -14.33 -3.79 -8.66
N GLU A 158 -15.41 -3.83 -9.44
CA GLU A 158 -15.84 -2.70 -10.30
C GLU A 158 -15.96 -1.37 -9.56
N LYS A 159 -16.43 -1.40 -8.32
CA LYS A 159 -16.55 -0.20 -7.47
C LYS A 159 -15.23 0.54 -7.24
N TYR A 160 -14.09 -0.15 -7.38
CA TYR A 160 -12.76 0.38 -7.04
C TYR A 160 -11.82 0.42 -8.24
N THR A 161 -12.35 0.45 -9.46
CA THR A 161 -11.54 0.49 -10.70
C THR A 161 -11.05 1.89 -11.07
N TYR A 162 -10.85 2.77 -10.09
CA TYR A 162 -10.33 4.13 -10.34
C TYR A 162 -8.98 4.14 -11.05
N MET A 163 -8.10 3.20 -10.68
CA MET A 163 -6.74 3.08 -11.19
C MET A 163 -6.48 1.74 -11.87
N LEU A 164 -7.45 0.82 -11.89
CA LEU A 164 -7.30 -0.55 -12.35
C LEU A 164 -8.33 -0.88 -13.43
N SER A 165 -7.99 -1.83 -14.29
CA SER A 165 -8.88 -2.30 -15.36
C SER A 165 -8.95 -3.82 -15.36
N ASN A 166 -10.15 -4.37 -15.56
CA ASN A 166 -10.44 -5.79 -15.73
C ASN A 166 -10.43 -6.23 -17.22
N ASN A 167 -9.55 -5.68 -18.03
CA ASN A 167 -9.34 -6.18 -19.42
C ASN A 167 -8.75 -7.59 -19.38
N THR A 168 -8.18 -8.06 -20.49
CA THR A 168 -7.57 -9.40 -20.61
C THR A 168 -6.63 -9.74 -19.45
N PHE A 169 -5.94 -8.71 -18.91
CA PHE A 169 -5.18 -8.77 -17.66
C PHE A 169 -5.46 -7.50 -16.86
N PRO A 170 -5.51 -7.57 -15.51
CA PRO A 170 -5.58 -6.38 -14.70
C PRO A 170 -4.47 -5.41 -15.08
N THR A 171 -4.82 -4.16 -15.33
CA THR A 171 -3.88 -3.10 -15.69
C THR A 171 -4.18 -1.86 -14.88
N LEU A 172 -3.19 -0.99 -14.73
CA LEU A 172 -3.44 0.35 -14.21
C LEU A 172 -4.10 1.19 -15.33
N ASN A 173 -5.10 1.96 -14.98
CA ASN A 173 -5.65 2.97 -15.87
C ASN A 173 -4.66 4.13 -15.99
N ALA A 174 -4.49 4.62 -17.20
CA ALA A 174 -3.66 5.78 -17.46
C ALA A 174 -4.30 7.08 -16.93
#